data_fb531616242cffcec376ff67171d4a81
#
_entry.id   fb531616242cffcec376ff67171d4a81
#
_cell.length_a   1.000
_cell.length_b   1.000
_cell.length_c   1.000
_cell.angle_alpha   90.00
_cell.angle_beta   90.00
_cell.angle_gamma   90.00
#
_symmetry.space_group_name_H-M   'P 1'
#
loop_
_entity.id
_entity.type
_entity.pdbx_description
1 polymer ?
#
loop_
_entity_poly.entity_id
_entity_poly.type
_entity_poly.pdbx_seq_one_letter_code
_entity_poly.pdbx_strand_id
1 'polypeptide(L)'
;MAQSVVDLFQQLARNEFGFFARLRSVSELMSTHVPSVSSELNLGDVIGRRDPATLGSLAVVDSAKGDLIGLLKHSTILRCMPRYLNTLKESDRDRGILSTNVCDLVTRKAPSLAPTATPLDALEILVKQDCDCILVYNDPAQLLGVITPANFACTMLLYYRVFQQMQPLQRLRLVDLDSELSLDEIFCRGAQTARDVMSAPVAIAFREPVAMAITLMRDNRIQFLPIVDDNGQVIGVVSQNDILTALQPPSRPAIIDHAESLPTMIDLLASGQEPALCEPVTSVAKSRLVTVAPTSRLADTLSKLDETGRDVVIVQDNGTLQGTICLMDVVRVFRTLMRLQSIKDK
;
A
#
# COMPACT_ATOMS: atom_id res chain seq x y z
N MET A 1 -4.71 -15.43 10.79
CA MET A 1 -4.96 -14.12 11.40
C MET A 1 -5.93 -14.19 12.60
N ALA A 2 -7.08 -14.85 12.50
CA ALA A 2 -8.09 -14.85 13.59
C ALA A 2 -7.59 -15.40 14.93
N GLN A 3 -6.84 -16.51 14.93
CA GLN A 3 -6.40 -17.17 16.17
C GLN A 3 -5.35 -16.33 16.92
N SER A 4 -4.36 -15.75 16.23
CA SER A 4 -3.34 -14.90 16.83
C SER A 4 -3.92 -13.59 17.40
N VAL A 5 -5.01 -13.09 16.80
CA VAL A 5 -5.74 -11.91 17.29
C VAL A 5 -6.49 -12.23 18.58
N VAL A 6 -7.13 -13.41 18.66
CA VAL A 6 -7.83 -13.86 19.89
C VAL A 6 -6.83 -14.08 21.03
N ASP A 7 -5.66 -14.68 20.73
CA ASP A 7 -4.59 -14.88 21.70
C ASP A 7 -4.01 -13.55 22.19
N LEU A 8 -3.86 -12.58 21.29
CA LEU A 8 -3.46 -11.21 21.62
C LEU A 8 -4.48 -10.53 22.54
N PHE A 9 -5.79 -10.65 22.26
CA PHE A 9 -6.86 -10.15 23.12
C PHE A 9 -6.83 -10.77 24.52
N GLN A 10 -6.61 -12.08 24.60
CA GLN A 10 -6.52 -12.76 25.89
C GLN A 10 -5.29 -12.36 26.69
N GLN A 11 -4.16 -12.08 26.03
CA GLN A 11 -2.93 -11.61 26.66
C GLN A 11 -3.05 -10.16 27.12
N LEU A 12 -3.66 -9.28 26.32
CA LEU A 12 -3.94 -7.88 26.72
C LEU A 12 -4.91 -7.83 27.92
N ALA A 13 -5.86 -8.74 27.99
CA ALA A 13 -6.78 -8.86 29.14
C ALA A 13 -6.09 -9.33 30.43
N ARG A 14 -4.89 -9.96 30.34
CA ARG A 14 -4.13 -10.50 31.50
C ARG A 14 -3.12 -9.55 32.12
N ASN A 15 -3.06 -8.28 31.70
CA ASN A 15 -2.38 -7.18 32.41
C ASN A 15 -0.85 -7.21 32.54
N GLU A 16 -0.11 -7.55 31.51
CA GLU A 16 1.35 -7.43 31.62
C GLU A 16 1.95 -6.67 30.44
N PHE A 17 2.45 -5.46 30.65
CA PHE A 17 3.26 -4.61 29.78
C PHE A 17 2.63 -4.05 28.47
N GLY A 18 3.12 -2.88 28.01
CA GLY A 18 2.62 -2.17 26.84
C GLY A 18 2.68 -2.99 25.52
N PHE A 19 1.76 -2.72 24.62
CA PHE A 19 1.60 -3.44 23.34
C PHE A 19 2.87 -3.46 22.50
N PHE A 20 3.55 -2.31 22.38
CA PHE A 20 4.76 -2.18 21.56
C PHE A 20 5.93 -3.04 22.07
N ALA A 21 6.00 -3.30 23.39
CA ALA A 21 7.01 -4.16 23.99
C ALA A 21 6.75 -5.67 23.75
N ARG A 22 5.56 -6.04 23.26
CA ARG A 22 5.13 -7.45 23.07
C ARG A 22 5.30 -7.96 21.67
N LEU A 23 5.35 -7.10 20.67
CA LEU A 23 5.65 -7.50 19.31
C LEU A 23 7.12 -7.93 19.24
N ARG A 24 7.36 -9.23 19.36
CA ARG A 24 8.71 -9.79 19.47
C ARG A 24 9.32 -10.14 18.12
N SER A 25 8.49 -10.54 17.16
CA SER A 25 8.97 -11.01 15.88
C SER A 25 8.07 -10.60 14.72
N VAL A 26 8.66 -10.54 13.52
CA VAL A 26 7.91 -10.24 12.30
C VAL A 26 6.91 -11.33 11.93
N SER A 27 7.10 -12.56 12.43
CA SER A 27 6.15 -13.67 12.21
C SER A 27 4.77 -13.39 12.81
N GLU A 28 4.67 -12.52 13.81
CA GLU A 28 3.41 -12.11 14.44
C GLU A 28 2.62 -11.09 13.58
N LEU A 29 3.33 -10.39 12.70
CA LEU A 29 2.79 -9.31 11.85
C LEU A 29 2.54 -9.75 10.42
N MET A 30 3.32 -10.71 9.90
CA MET A 30 3.31 -11.06 8.48
C MET A 30 1.97 -11.61 8.00
N SER A 31 1.66 -11.34 6.73
CA SER A 31 0.62 -12.05 5.99
C SER A 31 1.20 -13.32 5.39
N THR A 32 0.54 -14.45 5.57
CA THR A 32 0.92 -15.73 4.93
C THR A 32 0.42 -15.82 3.49
N HIS A 33 -0.51 -14.95 3.09
CA HIS A 33 -0.95 -14.84 1.70
C HIS A 33 0.01 -13.95 0.93
N VAL A 34 0.77 -14.54 -0.01
CA VAL A 34 1.73 -13.85 -0.87
C VAL A 34 1.17 -13.81 -2.29
N PRO A 35 0.72 -12.65 -2.79
CA PRO A 35 0.31 -12.53 -4.18
C PRO A 35 1.48 -12.89 -5.09
N SER A 36 1.28 -13.88 -5.97
CA SER A 36 2.36 -14.40 -6.82
C SER A 36 1.94 -14.57 -8.28
N VAL A 37 2.92 -14.50 -9.16
CA VAL A 37 2.77 -14.75 -10.60
C VAL A 37 3.88 -15.67 -11.09
N SER A 38 3.58 -16.43 -12.17
CA SER A 38 4.54 -17.32 -12.79
C SER A 38 5.64 -16.56 -13.52
N SER A 39 6.84 -17.10 -13.49
CA SER A 39 8.03 -16.59 -14.21
C SER A 39 7.89 -16.64 -15.73
N GLU A 40 6.95 -17.42 -16.25
CA GLU A 40 6.72 -17.61 -17.70
C GLU A 40 5.88 -16.48 -18.31
N LEU A 41 5.22 -15.68 -17.48
CA LEU A 41 4.33 -14.63 -17.97
C LEU A 41 5.13 -13.44 -18.51
N ASN A 42 4.51 -12.75 -19.46
CA ASN A 42 4.96 -11.43 -19.89
C ASN A 42 4.22 -10.30 -19.14
N LEU A 43 4.68 -9.08 -19.33
CA LEU A 43 4.10 -7.91 -18.65
C LEU A 43 2.61 -7.71 -19.01
N GLY A 44 2.25 -7.92 -20.28
CA GLY A 44 0.86 -7.81 -20.75
C GLY A 44 -0.05 -8.84 -20.07
N ASP A 45 0.42 -10.09 -19.90
CA ASP A 45 -0.32 -11.14 -19.21
C ASP A 45 -0.57 -10.77 -17.74
N VAL A 46 0.44 -10.23 -17.06
CA VAL A 46 0.31 -9.82 -15.66
C VAL A 46 -0.69 -8.69 -15.51
N ILE A 47 -0.65 -7.70 -16.38
CA ILE A 47 -1.63 -6.60 -16.37
C ILE A 47 -3.03 -7.13 -16.64
N GLY A 48 -3.19 -7.99 -17.67
CA GLY A 48 -4.50 -8.52 -18.09
C GLY A 48 -5.16 -9.48 -17.08
N ARG A 49 -4.37 -10.23 -16.30
CA ARG A 49 -4.87 -11.24 -15.33
C ARG A 49 -4.94 -10.77 -13.89
N ARG A 50 -4.53 -9.56 -13.63
CA ARG A 50 -4.39 -9.08 -12.27
C ARG A 50 -5.73 -8.97 -11.55
N ASP A 51 -5.80 -9.57 -10.37
CA ASP A 51 -6.91 -9.33 -9.45
C ASP A 51 -6.82 -7.89 -8.91
N PRO A 52 -7.83 -7.04 -9.12
CA PRO A 52 -7.87 -5.68 -8.58
C PRO A 52 -7.72 -5.62 -7.05
N ALA A 53 -8.02 -6.71 -6.35
CA ALA A 53 -7.86 -6.81 -4.90
C ALA A 53 -6.41 -7.02 -4.45
N THR A 54 -5.49 -7.38 -5.35
CA THR A 54 -4.07 -7.53 -5.03
C THR A 54 -3.36 -6.19 -5.00
N LEU A 55 -3.38 -5.56 -3.83
CA LEU A 55 -2.61 -4.35 -3.54
C LEU A 55 -1.15 -4.72 -3.24
N GLY A 56 -0.20 -4.06 -3.89
CA GLY A 56 1.22 -4.19 -3.58
C GLY A 56 2.05 -4.90 -4.64
N SER A 57 3.26 -5.27 -4.28
CA SER A 57 4.19 -6.00 -5.14
C SER A 57 3.80 -7.45 -5.30
N LEU A 58 4.09 -8.03 -6.47
CA LEU A 58 3.85 -9.44 -6.79
C LEU A 58 5.14 -10.23 -6.64
N ALA A 59 5.07 -11.38 -5.99
CA ALA A 59 6.16 -12.34 -5.97
C ALA A 59 6.21 -13.08 -7.33
N VAL A 60 7.37 -13.11 -7.98
CA VAL A 60 7.57 -13.90 -9.20
C VAL A 60 8.20 -15.21 -8.83
N VAL A 61 7.52 -16.32 -9.15
CA VAL A 61 7.91 -17.69 -8.76
C VAL A 61 8.25 -18.50 -10.00
N ASP A 62 9.30 -19.32 -9.89
CA ASP A 62 9.64 -20.31 -10.91
C ASP A 62 8.54 -21.37 -11.01
N SER A 63 7.97 -21.54 -12.19
CA SER A 63 6.83 -22.46 -12.39
C SER A 63 7.20 -23.93 -12.20
N ALA A 64 8.46 -24.29 -12.42
CA ALA A 64 8.91 -25.68 -12.34
C ALA A 64 9.34 -26.08 -10.92
N LYS A 65 9.96 -25.14 -10.18
CA LYS A 65 10.55 -25.41 -8.87
C LYS A 65 9.76 -24.82 -7.71
N GLY A 66 8.92 -23.82 -7.97
CA GLY A 66 8.24 -23.05 -6.93
C GLY A 66 9.15 -22.05 -6.21
N ASP A 67 10.40 -21.90 -6.67
CA ASP A 67 11.36 -20.98 -6.05
C ASP A 67 11.01 -19.52 -6.38
N LEU A 68 11.22 -18.64 -5.41
CA LEU A 68 11.05 -17.21 -5.65
C LEU A 68 12.22 -16.65 -6.46
N ILE A 69 11.91 -15.98 -7.57
CA ILE A 69 12.88 -15.29 -8.44
C ILE A 69 13.09 -13.84 -7.98
N GLY A 70 12.02 -13.16 -7.54
CA GLY A 70 12.09 -11.79 -7.08
C GLY A 70 10.72 -11.13 -6.92
N LEU A 71 10.71 -9.80 -6.79
CA LEU A 71 9.51 -8.99 -6.66
C LEU A 71 9.27 -8.13 -7.90
N LEU A 72 8.06 -8.18 -8.43
CA LEU A 72 7.55 -7.26 -9.44
C LEU A 72 6.74 -6.16 -8.77
N LYS A 73 7.30 -4.96 -8.69
CA LYS A 73 6.64 -3.81 -8.05
C LYS A 73 5.68 -3.10 -9.01
N HIS A 74 4.56 -2.58 -8.50
CA HIS A 74 3.65 -1.72 -9.27
C HIS A 74 4.37 -0.53 -9.90
N SER A 75 5.22 0.14 -9.15
CA SER A 75 6.03 1.24 -9.65
C SER A 75 6.94 0.83 -10.81
N THR A 76 7.40 -0.42 -10.84
CA THR A 76 8.16 -0.96 -11.97
C THR A 76 7.26 -1.17 -13.17
N ILE A 77 6.08 -1.76 -13.00
CA ILE A 77 5.11 -1.92 -14.08
C ILE A 77 4.77 -0.58 -14.70
N LEU A 78 4.35 0.41 -13.89
CA LEU A 78 4.00 1.75 -14.38
C LEU A 78 5.17 2.47 -15.05
N ARG A 79 6.39 2.31 -14.53
CA ARG A 79 7.60 2.90 -15.13
C ARG A 79 7.90 2.32 -16.51
N CYS A 80 7.59 1.05 -16.72
CA CYS A 80 7.77 0.37 -18.01
C CYS A 80 6.65 0.68 -19.00
N MET A 81 5.49 1.20 -18.54
CA MET A 81 4.37 1.52 -19.42
C MET A 81 4.78 2.57 -20.48
N PRO A 82 4.60 2.26 -21.77
CA PRO A 82 4.88 3.22 -22.82
C PRO A 82 3.92 4.40 -22.74
N ARG A 83 4.46 5.60 -22.93
CA ARG A 83 3.68 6.84 -22.90
C ARG A 83 2.56 6.89 -23.95
N TYR A 84 2.78 6.23 -25.07
CA TYR A 84 1.89 6.28 -26.23
C TYR A 84 1.15 4.96 -26.47
N LEU A 85 1.16 4.05 -25.50
CA LEU A 85 0.42 2.79 -25.59
C LEU A 85 -1.05 3.05 -25.91
N ASN A 86 -1.57 2.33 -26.87
CA ASN A 86 -2.95 2.46 -27.36
C ASN A 86 -3.29 3.89 -27.88
N THR A 87 -2.32 4.64 -28.37
CA THR A 87 -2.53 5.93 -29.01
C THR A 87 -2.14 5.89 -30.50
N LEU A 88 -2.53 6.93 -31.26
CA LEU A 88 -2.10 7.09 -32.66
C LEU A 88 -0.58 7.24 -32.85
N LYS A 89 0.17 7.50 -31.79
CA LYS A 89 1.64 7.61 -31.78
C LYS A 89 2.31 6.33 -31.31
N GLU A 90 1.55 5.27 -31.05
CA GLU A 90 2.08 3.98 -30.61
C GLU A 90 3.03 3.40 -31.68
N SER A 91 4.17 2.92 -31.23
CA SER A 91 5.19 2.26 -32.06
C SER A 91 5.25 0.75 -31.72
N ASP A 92 5.83 -0.05 -32.63
CA ASP A 92 6.11 -1.47 -32.36
C ASP A 92 6.99 -1.66 -31.13
N ARG A 93 7.86 -0.68 -30.83
CA ARG A 93 8.67 -0.68 -29.60
C ARG A 93 7.80 -0.56 -28.36
N ASP A 94 6.76 0.28 -28.39
CA ASP A 94 5.83 0.44 -27.26
C ASP A 94 5.10 -0.87 -26.98
N ARG A 95 4.67 -1.57 -28.02
CA ARG A 95 4.05 -2.92 -27.91
C ARG A 95 5.04 -3.97 -27.44
N GLY A 96 6.27 -3.91 -27.90
CA GLY A 96 7.32 -4.85 -27.51
C GLY A 96 7.58 -4.87 -25.99
N ILE A 97 7.30 -3.77 -25.31
CA ILE A 97 7.42 -3.69 -23.84
C ILE A 97 6.44 -4.64 -23.15
N LEU A 98 5.21 -4.77 -23.67
CA LEU A 98 4.21 -5.69 -23.10
C LEU A 98 4.60 -7.17 -23.24
N SER A 99 5.40 -7.49 -24.25
CA SER A 99 5.96 -8.84 -24.46
C SER A 99 7.19 -9.13 -23.62
N THR A 100 7.68 -8.15 -22.80
CA THR A 100 8.83 -8.35 -21.93
C THR A 100 8.50 -9.39 -20.86
N ASN A 101 9.37 -10.39 -20.67
CA ASN A 101 9.18 -11.38 -19.63
C ASN A 101 9.27 -10.72 -18.25
N VAL A 102 8.40 -11.11 -17.33
CA VAL A 102 8.40 -10.55 -15.97
C VAL A 102 9.70 -10.76 -15.22
N CYS A 103 10.46 -11.84 -15.53
CA CYS A 103 11.77 -12.11 -14.92
C CYS A 103 12.82 -11.03 -15.22
N ASP A 104 12.66 -10.28 -16.32
CA ASP A 104 13.57 -9.19 -16.68
C ASP A 104 13.24 -7.90 -15.92
N LEU A 105 12.04 -7.82 -15.34
CA LEU A 105 11.52 -6.65 -14.63
C LEU A 105 11.60 -6.79 -13.11
N VAL A 106 11.90 -7.97 -12.59
CA VAL A 106 11.91 -8.22 -11.15
C VAL A 106 13.08 -7.59 -10.43
N THR A 107 12.85 -7.17 -9.22
CA THR A 107 13.89 -6.83 -8.25
C THR A 107 14.37 -8.12 -7.61
N ARG A 108 15.50 -8.67 -8.08
CA ARG A 108 16.06 -9.96 -7.60
C ARG A 108 16.56 -9.91 -6.17
N LYS A 109 17.07 -8.75 -5.71
CA LYS A 109 17.44 -8.50 -4.32
C LYS A 109 16.28 -7.86 -3.58
N ALA A 110 15.18 -8.59 -3.48
CA ALA A 110 14.05 -8.14 -2.72
C ALA A 110 14.41 -8.02 -1.23
N PRO A 111 13.91 -7.00 -0.52
CA PRO A 111 14.06 -6.90 0.92
C PRO A 111 13.52 -8.15 1.59
N SER A 112 14.29 -8.74 2.48
CA SER A 112 13.89 -9.97 3.16
C SER A 112 14.35 -9.99 4.61
N LEU A 113 13.62 -10.75 5.44
CA LEU A 113 13.88 -10.93 6.87
C LEU A 113 13.64 -12.38 7.27
N ALA A 114 14.34 -12.81 8.32
CA ALA A 114 13.99 -14.05 9.03
C ALA A 114 12.71 -13.86 9.85
N PRO A 115 11.91 -14.91 10.10
CA PRO A 115 10.67 -14.82 10.89
C PRO A 115 10.90 -14.36 12.34
N THR A 116 12.12 -14.54 12.85
CA THR A 116 12.56 -14.13 14.19
C THR A 116 13.06 -12.69 14.27
N ALA A 117 13.21 -12.00 13.12
CA ALA A 117 13.59 -10.58 13.11
C ALA A 117 12.58 -9.71 13.85
N THR A 118 13.02 -8.57 14.37
CA THR A 118 12.16 -7.68 15.13
C THR A 118 11.25 -6.85 14.23
N PRO A 119 10.10 -6.41 14.72
CA PRO A 119 9.26 -5.43 14.01
C PRO A 119 10.01 -4.14 13.65
N LEU A 120 10.94 -3.71 14.51
CA LEU A 120 11.76 -2.53 14.26
C LEU A 120 12.69 -2.72 13.04
N ASP A 121 13.27 -3.92 12.86
CA ASP A 121 14.09 -4.23 11.69
C ASP A 121 13.26 -4.10 10.40
N ALA A 122 12.02 -4.60 10.42
CA ALA A 122 11.12 -4.46 9.29
C ALA A 122 10.77 -3.00 8.99
N LEU A 123 10.45 -2.21 10.01
CA LEU A 123 10.16 -0.78 9.87
C LEU A 123 11.37 0.00 9.31
N GLU A 124 12.59 -0.36 9.76
CA GLU A 124 13.82 0.25 9.25
C GLU A 124 14.01 -0.03 7.76
N ILE A 125 13.77 -1.26 7.32
CA ILE A 125 13.88 -1.64 5.92
C ILE A 125 12.81 -0.93 5.08
N LEU A 126 11.53 -0.97 5.49
CA LEU A 126 10.44 -0.30 4.77
C LEU A 126 10.74 1.18 4.53
N VAL A 127 11.22 1.87 5.56
CA VAL A 127 11.47 3.31 5.46
C VAL A 127 12.78 3.63 4.72
N LYS A 128 13.88 2.91 4.98
CA LYS A 128 15.19 3.19 4.35
C LYS A 128 15.21 2.83 2.88
N GLN A 129 14.55 1.75 2.50
CA GLN A 129 14.52 1.28 1.10
C GLN A 129 13.31 1.78 0.34
N ASP A 130 12.41 2.52 1.00
CA ASP A 130 11.15 3.01 0.42
C ASP A 130 10.42 1.89 -0.34
N CYS A 131 10.26 0.74 0.33
CA CYS A 131 9.68 -0.45 -0.24
C CYS A 131 8.27 -0.70 0.32
N ASP A 132 7.42 -1.27 -0.50
CA ASP A 132 6.01 -1.57 -0.21
C ASP A 132 5.81 -2.96 0.36
N CYS A 133 6.85 -3.82 0.34
CA CYS A 133 6.81 -5.11 1.01
C CYS A 133 8.20 -5.66 1.33
N ILE A 134 8.25 -6.55 2.32
CA ILE A 134 9.42 -7.33 2.74
C ILE A 134 9.01 -8.79 2.75
N LEU A 135 9.84 -9.65 2.17
CA LEU A 135 9.62 -11.08 2.17
C LEU A 135 10.13 -11.70 3.47
N VAL A 136 9.39 -12.66 4.02
CA VAL A 136 9.80 -13.39 5.21
C VAL A 136 10.13 -14.83 4.85
N TYR A 137 11.37 -15.23 5.10
CA TYR A 137 11.89 -16.55 4.78
C TYR A 137 12.32 -17.31 6.02
N ASN A 138 12.12 -18.63 5.94
CA ASN A 138 12.84 -19.58 6.78
C ASN A 138 14.06 -20.14 6.03
N ASP A 139 15.10 -20.56 6.73
CA ASP A 139 16.26 -21.18 6.13
C ASP A 139 16.03 -22.73 6.02
N PRO A 140 16.26 -23.36 4.84
CA PRO A 140 16.72 -22.85 3.58
C PRO A 140 15.56 -22.33 2.68
N ALA A 141 15.53 -21.04 2.41
CA ALA A 141 14.77 -20.36 1.34
C ALA A 141 13.25 -20.65 1.22
N GLN A 142 12.57 -21.14 2.28
CA GLN A 142 11.13 -21.30 2.27
C GLN A 142 10.44 -19.94 2.53
N LEU A 143 9.70 -19.45 1.54
CA LEU A 143 8.89 -18.24 1.70
C LEU A 143 7.72 -18.51 2.65
N LEU A 144 7.70 -17.80 3.78
CA LEU A 144 6.65 -17.94 4.81
C LEU A 144 5.55 -16.91 4.66
N GLY A 145 5.88 -15.71 4.20
CA GLY A 145 4.92 -14.62 4.08
C GLY A 145 5.55 -13.30 3.65
N VAL A 146 4.76 -12.25 3.75
CA VAL A 146 5.15 -10.88 3.45
C VAL A 146 4.77 -9.93 4.58
N ILE A 147 5.56 -8.87 4.73
CA ILE A 147 5.25 -7.72 5.58
C ILE A 147 5.07 -6.50 4.69
N THR A 148 3.98 -5.80 4.87
CA THR A 148 3.62 -4.58 4.16
C THR A 148 3.33 -3.45 5.14
N PRO A 149 3.30 -2.19 4.71
CA PRO A 149 2.82 -1.07 5.54
C PRO A 149 1.44 -1.31 6.15
N ALA A 150 0.54 -2.00 5.43
CA ALA A 150 -0.80 -2.33 5.90
C ALA A 150 -0.79 -3.24 7.14
N ASN A 151 0.16 -4.18 7.25
CA ASN A 151 0.28 -5.03 8.43
C ASN A 151 0.52 -4.20 9.69
N PHE A 152 1.38 -3.19 9.62
CA PHE A 152 1.64 -2.28 10.74
C PHE A 152 0.43 -1.39 11.05
N ALA A 153 -0.20 -0.81 10.03
CA ALA A 153 -1.37 0.05 10.21
C ALA A 153 -2.54 -0.72 10.86
N CYS A 154 -2.83 -1.93 10.37
CA CYS A 154 -3.86 -2.80 10.96
C CYS A 154 -3.54 -3.16 12.42
N THR A 155 -2.27 -3.42 12.72
CA THR A 155 -1.83 -3.74 14.07
C THR A 155 -1.98 -2.56 15.01
N MET A 156 -1.59 -1.35 14.60
CA MET A 156 -1.79 -0.12 15.36
C MET A 156 -3.28 0.15 15.62
N LEU A 157 -4.11 -0.01 14.60
CA LEU A 157 -5.54 0.21 14.71
C LEU A 157 -6.21 -0.79 15.66
N LEU A 158 -5.84 -2.06 15.55
CA LEU A 158 -6.33 -3.10 16.46
C LEU A 158 -6.00 -2.73 17.92
N TYR A 159 -4.76 -2.33 18.17
CA TYR A 159 -4.34 -1.90 19.49
C TYR A 159 -5.15 -0.69 19.99
N TYR A 160 -5.34 0.31 19.15
CA TYR A 160 -6.16 1.48 19.50
C TYR A 160 -7.60 1.10 19.86
N ARG A 161 -8.23 0.20 19.09
CA ARG A 161 -9.59 -0.30 19.38
C ARG A 161 -9.66 -1.02 20.72
N VAL A 162 -8.68 -1.89 21.00
CA VAL A 162 -8.60 -2.59 22.29
C VAL A 162 -8.44 -1.58 23.44
N PHE A 163 -7.54 -0.61 23.29
CA PHE A 163 -7.33 0.44 24.28
C PHE A 163 -8.61 1.24 24.56
N GLN A 164 -9.39 1.56 23.52
CA GLN A 164 -10.66 2.27 23.69
C GLN A 164 -11.71 1.47 24.48
N GLN A 165 -11.68 0.16 24.39
CA GLN A 165 -12.61 -0.74 25.11
C GLN A 165 -12.18 -1.02 26.55
N MET A 166 -10.94 -0.71 26.94
CA MET A 166 -10.45 -0.92 28.28
C MET A 166 -11.14 -0.01 29.32
N GLN A 167 -11.45 -0.57 30.48
CA GLN A 167 -11.96 0.20 31.62
C GLN A 167 -10.91 1.23 32.09
N PRO A 168 -11.31 2.41 32.61
CA PRO A 168 -10.38 3.44 33.06
C PRO A 168 -9.29 2.94 34.04
N LEU A 169 -9.66 2.04 34.95
CA LEU A 169 -8.70 1.45 35.91
C LEU A 169 -7.68 0.51 35.25
N GLN A 170 -8.06 -0.17 34.16
CA GLN A 170 -7.15 -1.01 33.39
C GLN A 170 -6.19 -0.16 32.55
N ARG A 171 -6.64 1.01 32.07
CA ARG A 171 -5.77 1.97 31.36
C ARG A 171 -4.70 2.54 32.29
N LEU A 172 -5.05 2.82 33.54
CA LEU A 172 -4.10 3.32 34.57
C LEU A 172 -3.00 2.30 34.88
N ARG A 173 -3.27 0.99 34.78
CA ARG A 173 -2.27 -0.05 35.00
C ARG A 173 -1.29 -0.24 33.83
N LEU A 174 -1.60 0.26 32.65
CA LEU A 174 -0.67 0.30 31.52
C LEU A 174 0.33 1.46 31.62
N VAL A 175 0.06 2.39 32.50
CA VAL A 175 0.92 3.55 32.79
C VAL A 175 1.77 3.17 34.01
N ASP A 176 3.06 3.00 33.78
CA ASP A 176 4.02 2.91 34.88
C ASP A 176 4.05 4.26 35.58
N LEU A 177 3.64 4.32 36.87
CA LEU A 177 3.44 5.55 37.62
C LEU A 177 4.73 6.39 37.78
N ASP A 178 5.88 5.81 37.47
CA ASP A 178 7.20 6.45 37.58
C ASP A 178 7.82 6.87 36.25
N SER A 179 7.16 6.61 35.09
CA SER A 179 7.69 7.00 33.79
C SER A 179 6.90 8.15 33.18
N GLU A 180 7.59 9.10 32.61
CA GLU A 180 7.06 10.07 31.65
C GLU A 180 6.23 9.33 30.61
N LEU A 181 5.09 9.92 30.16
CA LEU A 181 4.08 9.41 29.22
C LEU A 181 4.53 8.19 28.39
N SER A 182 3.88 7.06 28.58
CA SER A 182 4.17 5.86 27.77
C SER A 182 3.91 6.13 26.29
N LEU A 183 4.60 5.43 25.39
CA LEU A 183 4.34 5.57 23.95
C LEU A 183 2.89 5.24 23.58
N ASP A 184 2.29 4.34 24.36
CA ASP A 184 0.89 3.98 24.27
C ASP A 184 -0.03 5.17 24.57
N GLU A 185 0.31 5.98 25.57
CA GLU A 185 -0.42 7.21 25.89
C GLU A 185 -0.27 8.27 24.82
N ILE A 186 0.95 8.46 24.30
CA ILE A 186 1.21 9.42 23.23
C ILE A 186 0.35 9.09 22.02
N PHE A 187 0.29 7.81 21.61
CA PHE A 187 -0.52 7.38 20.49
C PHE A 187 -2.02 7.44 20.79
N CYS A 188 -2.46 6.87 21.92
CA CYS A 188 -3.88 6.71 22.22
C CYS A 188 -4.55 8.00 22.71
N ARG A 189 -3.83 8.90 23.38
CA ARG A 189 -4.35 10.19 23.82
C ARG A 189 -4.33 11.26 22.72
N GLY A 190 -3.76 10.96 21.55
CA GLY A 190 -3.83 11.81 20.39
C GLY A 190 -2.88 13.00 20.45
N ALA A 191 -1.65 12.77 20.93
CA ALA A 191 -0.58 13.75 20.82
C ALA A 191 -0.21 14.07 19.36
N GLN A 192 -0.58 13.19 18.41
CA GLN A 192 -0.32 13.38 17.00
C GLN A 192 -1.64 13.63 16.23
N THR A 193 -1.61 14.67 15.42
CA THR A 193 -2.71 15.06 14.52
C THR A 193 -2.37 14.68 13.08
N ALA A 194 -3.38 14.73 12.21
CA ALA A 194 -3.17 14.53 10.78
C ALA A 194 -2.11 15.46 10.21
N ARG A 195 -2.04 16.71 10.70
CA ARG A 195 -1.03 17.70 10.29
C ARG A 195 0.40 17.27 10.60
N ASP A 196 0.61 16.58 11.72
CA ASP A 196 1.94 16.16 12.15
C ASP A 196 2.50 14.99 11.32
N VAL A 197 1.61 14.27 10.63
CA VAL A 197 1.92 13.02 9.92
C VAL A 197 1.80 13.16 8.41
N MET A 198 0.96 14.08 7.92
CA MET A 198 0.68 14.23 6.50
C MET A 198 1.94 14.57 5.69
N SER A 199 2.01 14.03 4.50
CA SER A 199 2.95 14.43 3.46
C SER A 199 2.40 15.61 2.66
N ALA A 200 3.31 16.47 2.14
CA ALA A 200 2.94 17.57 1.26
C ALA A 200 2.21 17.03 0.02
N PRO A 201 1.09 17.66 -0.39
CA PRO A 201 0.30 17.11 -1.47
C PRO A 201 0.93 17.38 -2.84
N VAL A 202 0.96 16.33 -3.66
CA VAL A 202 1.10 16.47 -5.13
C VAL A 202 -0.27 16.16 -5.70
N ALA A 203 -0.85 17.10 -6.44
CA ALA A 203 -2.20 16.95 -7.00
C ALA A 203 -2.16 17.00 -8.54
N ILE A 204 -3.22 16.51 -9.16
CA ILE A 204 -3.42 16.55 -10.61
C ILE A 204 -4.75 17.23 -10.92
N ALA A 205 -4.79 18.08 -11.99
CA ALA A 205 -6.02 18.67 -12.43
C ALA A 205 -6.95 17.63 -13.09
N PHE A 206 -8.24 17.76 -12.89
CA PHE A 206 -9.24 16.77 -13.29
C PHE A 206 -9.33 16.48 -14.80
N ARG A 207 -8.87 17.42 -15.64
CA ARG A 207 -8.84 17.29 -17.10
C ARG A 207 -7.56 16.66 -17.64
N GLU A 208 -6.55 16.50 -16.79
CA GLU A 208 -5.29 15.91 -17.23
C GLU A 208 -5.47 14.43 -17.58
N PRO A 209 -4.75 13.93 -18.60
CA PRO A 209 -4.84 12.55 -19.02
C PRO A 209 -4.21 11.60 -18.00
N VAL A 210 -4.69 10.34 -17.97
CA VAL A 210 -4.13 9.27 -17.11
C VAL A 210 -2.61 9.14 -17.28
N ALA A 211 -2.08 9.32 -18.49
CA ALA A 211 -0.64 9.31 -18.75
C ALA A 211 0.14 10.37 -17.94
N MET A 212 -0.47 11.53 -17.67
CA MET A 212 0.12 12.55 -16.80
C MET A 212 0.15 12.08 -15.34
N ALA A 213 -0.91 11.39 -14.86
CA ALA A 213 -0.92 10.82 -13.52
C ALA A 213 0.23 9.83 -13.32
N ILE A 214 0.48 8.94 -14.30
CA ILE A 214 1.62 8.02 -14.28
C ILE A 214 2.95 8.77 -14.16
N THR A 215 3.09 9.83 -14.93
CA THR A 215 4.30 10.67 -14.93
C THR A 215 4.53 11.31 -13.56
N LEU A 216 3.50 11.95 -12.99
CA LEU A 216 3.57 12.58 -11.67
C LEU A 216 3.85 11.58 -10.55
N MET A 217 3.20 10.41 -10.58
CA MET A 217 3.43 9.35 -9.59
C MET A 217 4.88 8.84 -9.66
N ARG A 218 5.41 8.64 -10.86
CA ARG A 218 6.78 8.19 -11.07
C ARG A 218 7.80 9.21 -10.58
N ASP A 219 7.65 10.47 -11.02
CA ASP A 219 8.64 11.52 -10.78
C ASP A 219 8.68 11.94 -9.30
N ASN A 220 7.55 11.85 -8.61
CA ASN A 220 7.43 12.14 -7.17
C ASN A 220 7.52 10.90 -6.28
N ARG A 221 7.62 9.68 -6.84
CA ARG A 221 7.65 8.40 -6.10
C ARG A 221 6.45 8.20 -5.18
N ILE A 222 5.28 8.60 -5.65
CA ILE A 222 4.02 8.48 -4.90
C ILE A 222 3.08 7.47 -5.55
N GLN A 223 2.20 6.89 -4.76
CA GLN A 223 1.26 5.85 -5.20
C GLN A 223 -0.15 6.40 -5.43
N PHE A 224 -0.42 7.61 -4.96
CA PHE A 224 -1.74 8.25 -4.99
C PHE A 224 -1.62 9.71 -5.41
N LEU A 225 -2.61 10.18 -6.16
CA LEU A 225 -2.75 11.58 -6.53
C LEU A 225 -4.16 12.06 -6.21
N PRO A 226 -4.31 13.06 -5.35
CA PRO A 226 -5.54 13.84 -5.25
C PRO A 226 -5.83 14.51 -6.58
N ILE A 227 -7.10 14.50 -7.00
CA ILE A 227 -7.58 15.19 -8.20
C ILE A 227 -8.28 16.45 -7.75
N VAL A 228 -7.91 17.58 -8.34
CA VAL A 228 -8.47 18.88 -8.01
C VAL A 228 -9.23 19.49 -9.19
N ASP A 229 -10.29 20.23 -8.87
CA ASP A 229 -11.04 21.03 -9.84
C ASP A 229 -10.35 22.38 -10.12
N ASP A 230 -10.98 23.21 -10.97
CA ASP A 230 -10.48 24.54 -11.33
C ASP A 230 -10.43 25.52 -10.13
N ASN A 231 -11.11 25.21 -9.02
CA ASN A 231 -11.07 25.98 -7.78
C ASN A 231 -10.06 25.45 -6.75
N GLY A 232 -9.30 24.40 -7.11
CA GLY A 232 -8.36 23.73 -6.21
C GLY A 232 -9.00 22.83 -5.16
N GLN A 233 -10.30 22.53 -5.30
CA GLN A 233 -11.01 21.60 -4.40
C GLN A 233 -10.80 20.15 -4.82
N VAL A 234 -10.64 19.27 -3.84
CA VAL A 234 -10.41 17.83 -4.10
C VAL A 234 -11.73 17.17 -4.48
N ILE A 235 -11.80 16.63 -5.69
CA ILE A 235 -12.97 15.95 -6.24
C ILE A 235 -12.82 14.44 -6.38
N GLY A 236 -11.58 13.92 -6.29
CA GLY A 236 -11.26 12.51 -6.45
C GLY A 236 -9.86 12.16 -5.99
N VAL A 237 -9.55 10.89 -6.04
CA VAL A 237 -8.20 10.35 -5.86
C VAL A 237 -7.99 9.23 -6.86
N VAL A 238 -6.79 9.16 -7.44
CA VAL A 238 -6.36 8.08 -8.31
C VAL A 238 -5.13 7.40 -7.70
N SER A 239 -5.11 6.07 -7.72
CA SER A 239 -3.97 5.27 -7.29
C SER A 239 -3.30 4.57 -8.47
N GLN A 240 -2.08 4.07 -8.26
CA GLN A 240 -1.40 3.19 -9.23
C GLN A 240 -2.26 1.98 -9.59
N ASN A 241 -2.96 1.42 -8.60
CA ASN A 241 -3.84 0.28 -8.81
C ASN A 241 -5.08 0.63 -9.65
N ASP A 242 -5.67 1.80 -9.46
CA ASP A 242 -6.80 2.25 -10.28
C ASP A 242 -6.41 2.36 -11.76
N ILE A 243 -5.21 2.91 -12.03
CA ILE A 243 -4.67 3.01 -13.39
C ILE A 243 -4.43 1.61 -13.98
N LEU A 244 -3.77 0.70 -13.24
CA LEU A 244 -3.52 -0.65 -13.72
C LEU A 244 -4.81 -1.43 -13.97
N THR A 245 -5.83 -1.21 -13.15
CA THR A 245 -7.16 -1.80 -13.34
C THR A 245 -7.84 -1.28 -14.60
N ALA A 246 -7.72 0.01 -14.88
CA ALA A 246 -8.29 0.63 -16.08
C ALA A 246 -7.61 0.17 -17.39
N LEU A 247 -6.36 -0.30 -17.29
CA LEU A 247 -5.64 -0.87 -18.43
C LEU A 247 -6.02 -2.32 -18.72
N GLN A 248 -6.78 -2.98 -17.83
CA GLN A 248 -7.25 -4.34 -18.08
C GLN A 248 -8.30 -4.36 -19.21
N PRO A 249 -8.29 -5.40 -20.04
CA PRO A 249 -9.37 -5.59 -21.02
C PRO A 249 -10.71 -5.70 -20.29
N PRO A 250 -11.80 -5.16 -20.85
CA PRO A 250 -13.13 -5.30 -20.26
C PRO A 250 -13.45 -6.78 -20.07
N SER A 251 -13.89 -7.15 -18.87
CA SER A 251 -14.22 -8.54 -18.52
C SER A 251 -15.25 -9.10 -19.47
N ARG A 252 -14.83 -9.91 -20.43
CA ARG A 252 -15.75 -10.77 -21.20
C ARG A 252 -16.15 -11.95 -20.32
N PRO A 253 -17.40 -12.44 -20.41
CA PRO A 253 -17.80 -13.65 -19.70
C PRO A 253 -16.86 -14.80 -20.10
N ALA A 254 -16.42 -15.55 -19.11
CA ALA A 254 -15.42 -16.61 -19.19
C ALA A 254 -15.79 -17.71 -20.21
N ILE A 255 -15.45 -17.50 -21.45
CA ILE A 255 -15.31 -18.53 -22.46
C ILE A 255 -14.12 -18.08 -23.30
N ILE A 256 -12.92 -18.56 -23.00
CA ILE A 256 -11.83 -18.79 -23.96
C ILE A 256 -10.50 -18.96 -23.18
N ASP A 257 -9.90 -20.12 -23.39
CA ASP A 257 -8.62 -20.61 -22.88
C ASP A 257 -7.38 -19.98 -23.56
N HIS A 258 -7.45 -18.73 -24.00
CA HIS A 258 -6.29 -18.06 -24.61
C HIS A 258 -5.98 -16.75 -23.87
N ALA A 259 -4.70 -16.53 -23.60
CA ALA A 259 -4.15 -15.30 -23.03
C ALA A 259 -4.66 -14.09 -23.87
N GLU A 260 -5.60 -13.33 -23.31
CA GLU A 260 -6.09 -12.13 -23.99
C GLU A 260 -5.00 -11.06 -23.89
N SER A 261 -4.44 -10.70 -25.03
CA SER A 261 -3.56 -9.54 -25.16
C SER A 261 -4.35 -8.26 -24.87
N LEU A 262 -3.65 -7.24 -24.36
CA LEU A 262 -4.24 -5.90 -24.23
C LEU A 262 -4.85 -5.44 -25.57
N PRO A 263 -6.01 -4.75 -25.55
CA PRO A 263 -6.69 -4.34 -26.77
C PRO A 263 -5.77 -3.47 -27.64
N THR A 264 -5.82 -3.67 -28.93
CA THR A 264 -5.07 -2.84 -29.88
C THR A 264 -5.79 -1.49 -30.08
N MET A 265 -5.08 -0.51 -30.61
CA MET A 265 -5.69 0.76 -31.04
C MET A 265 -6.85 0.53 -32.03
N ILE A 266 -6.71 -0.45 -32.91
CA ILE A 266 -7.76 -0.81 -33.88
C ILE A 266 -8.98 -1.38 -33.17
N ASP A 267 -8.78 -2.22 -32.14
CA ASP A 267 -9.88 -2.79 -31.34
C ASP A 267 -10.63 -1.71 -30.58
N LEU A 268 -9.90 -0.73 -30.01
CA LEU A 268 -10.48 0.41 -29.31
C LEU A 268 -11.24 1.35 -30.25
N LEU A 269 -10.68 1.68 -31.41
CA LEU A 269 -11.36 2.49 -32.42
C LEU A 269 -12.61 1.77 -32.97
N ALA A 270 -12.54 0.48 -33.20
CA ALA A 270 -13.67 -0.33 -33.66
C ALA A 270 -14.79 -0.41 -32.60
N SER A 271 -14.47 -0.36 -31.32
CA SER A 271 -15.44 -0.31 -30.21
C SER A 271 -15.94 1.09 -29.87
N GLY A 272 -15.38 2.14 -30.50
CA GLY A 272 -15.68 3.54 -30.17
C GLY A 272 -15.14 4.01 -28.81
N GLN A 273 -14.16 3.29 -28.25
CA GLN A 273 -13.53 3.62 -26.96
C GLN A 273 -12.25 4.44 -27.18
N GLU A 274 -12.06 5.45 -26.34
CA GLU A 274 -10.77 6.16 -26.28
C GLU A 274 -9.75 5.30 -25.51
N PRO A 275 -8.44 5.40 -25.86
CA PRO A 275 -7.39 4.72 -25.10
C PRO A 275 -7.37 5.22 -23.66
N ALA A 276 -7.38 4.31 -22.69
CA ALA A 276 -7.46 4.63 -21.25
C ALA A 276 -6.39 5.62 -20.78
N LEU A 277 -5.21 5.62 -21.40
CA LEU A 277 -4.12 6.57 -21.08
C LEU A 277 -4.37 8.00 -21.58
N CYS A 278 -5.24 8.16 -22.58
CA CYS A 278 -5.62 9.47 -23.14
C CYS A 278 -6.85 10.06 -22.46
N GLU A 279 -7.64 9.24 -21.80
CA GLU A 279 -8.81 9.69 -21.05
C GLU A 279 -8.43 10.65 -19.91
N PRO A 280 -9.33 11.57 -19.52
CA PRO A 280 -9.14 12.37 -18.32
C PRO A 280 -8.95 11.47 -17.09
N VAL A 281 -8.10 11.90 -16.15
CA VAL A 281 -7.82 11.12 -14.93
C VAL A 281 -9.07 10.80 -14.11
N THR A 282 -10.13 11.56 -14.27
CA THR A 282 -11.45 11.32 -13.64
C THR A 282 -12.13 10.05 -14.10
N SER A 283 -11.81 9.52 -15.29
CA SER A 283 -12.40 8.26 -15.80
C SER A 283 -11.99 7.04 -14.97
N VAL A 284 -10.79 7.07 -14.40
CA VAL A 284 -10.22 6.00 -13.59
C VAL A 284 -10.23 6.29 -12.09
N ALA A 285 -10.62 7.50 -11.71
CA ALA A 285 -10.60 7.99 -10.34
C ALA A 285 -11.72 7.39 -9.47
N LYS A 286 -11.42 7.26 -8.19
CA LYS A 286 -12.44 6.99 -7.18
C LYS A 286 -12.95 8.31 -6.60
N SER A 287 -14.25 8.54 -6.76
CA SER A 287 -14.93 9.75 -6.26
C SER A 287 -15.22 9.71 -4.75
N ARG A 288 -15.30 8.52 -4.14
CA ARG A 288 -15.52 8.38 -2.70
C ARG A 288 -14.24 8.70 -1.95
N LEU A 289 -14.09 9.94 -1.55
CA LEU A 289 -12.94 10.43 -0.78
C LEU A 289 -13.07 10.07 0.70
N VAL A 290 -11.94 9.74 1.31
CA VAL A 290 -11.80 9.71 2.76
C VAL A 290 -11.06 10.97 3.17
N THR A 291 -11.72 11.83 3.90
CA THR A 291 -11.18 13.14 4.27
C THR A 291 -11.13 13.34 5.78
N VAL A 292 -10.11 14.05 6.24
CA VAL A 292 -9.96 14.48 7.64
C VAL A 292 -9.51 15.92 7.70
N ALA A 293 -9.80 16.59 8.83
CA ALA A 293 -9.24 17.90 9.11
C ALA A 293 -7.77 17.78 9.56
N PRO A 294 -6.93 18.80 9.36
CA PRO A 294 -5.55 18.80 9.88
C PRO A 294 -5.42 18.56 11.38
N THR A 295 -6.45 18.93 12.13
CA THR A 295 -6.55 18.74 13.59
C THR A 295 -7.09 17.39 14.04
N SER A 296 -7.52 16.54 13.10
CA SER A 296 -8.00 15.19 13.40
C SER A 296 -6.88 14.36 14.02
N ARG A 297 -7.23 13.54 15.03
CA ARG A 297 -6.27 12.63 15.66
C ARG A 297 -5.80 11.56 14.69
N LEU A 298 -4.56 11.14 14.80
CA LEU A 298 -4.01 10.07 13.96
C LEU A 298 -4.83 8.77 14.12
N ALA A 299 -5.22 8.42 15.33
CA ALA A 299 -6.01 7.22 15.59
C ALA A 299 -7.38 7.25 14.88
N ASP A 300 -8.06 8.40 14.85
CA ASP A 300 -9.33 8.58 14.14
C ASP A 300 -9.11 8.49 12.62
N THR A 301 -7.98 9.00 12.14
CA THR A 301 -7.57 8.91 10.73
C THR A 301 -7.33 7.46 10.31
N LEU A 302 -6.65 6.67 11.15
CA LEU A 302 -6.44 5.24 10.92
C LEU A 302 -7.75 4.44 10.92
N SER A 303 -8.69 4.77 11.82
CA SER A 303 -10.01 4.15 11.84
C SER A 303 -10.76 4.37 10.53
N LYS A 304 -10.69 5.57 9.96
CA LYS A 304 -11.30 5.88 8.66
C LYS A 304 -10.64 5.13 7.51
N LEU A 305 -9.32 4.95 7.51
CA LEU A 305 -8.61 4.14 6.51
C LEU A 305 -9.14 2.70 6.52
N ASP A 306 -9.23 2.09 7.70
CA ASP A 306 -9.69 0.71 7.85
C ASP A 306 -11.17 0.53 7.48
N GLU A 307 -12.06 1.38 7.98
CA GLU A 307 -13.49 1.33 7.70
C GLU A 307 -13.81 1.44 6.20
N THR A 308 -12.99 2.15 5.48
CA THR A 308 -13.19 2.41 4.05
C THR A 308 -12.38 1.48 3.15
N GLY A 309 -11.44 0.70 3.71
CA GLY A 309 -10.50 -0.14 2.94
C GLY A 309 -9.63 0.68 1.97
N ARG A 310 -9.30 1.93 2.35
CA ARG A 310 -8.49 2.82 1.52
C ARG A 310 -7.05 2.89 2.03
N ASP A 311 -6.12 3.14 1.12
CA ASP A 311 -4.70 3.25 1.42
C ASP A 311 -4.24 4.69 1.62
N VAL A 312 -5.13 5.66 1.41
CA VAL A 312 -4.84 7.09 1.52
C VAL A 312 -6.03 7.87 2.09
N VAL A 313 -5.71 8.83 2.94
CA VAL A 313 -6.65 9.86 3.46
C VAL A 313 -6.20 11.22 2.94
N ILE A 314 -7.16 11.99 2.50
CA ILE A 314 -6.96 13.40 2.10
C ILE A 314 -7.10 14.28 3.33
N VAL A 315 -6.08 15.08 3.62
CA VAL A 315 -6.14 16.10 4.66
C VAL A 315 -6.55 17.40 4.02
N GLN A 316 -7.72 17.92 4.41
CA GLN A 316 -8.24 19.16 3.86
C GLN A 316 -8.77 20.08 4.93
N ASP A 317 -8.70 21.39 4.68
CA ASP A 317 -9.29 22.43 5.48
C ASP A 317 -10.24 23.27 4.60
N ASN A 318 -11.53 23.30 4.95
CA ASN A 318 -12.57 24.00 4.18
C ASN A 318 -12.57 23.65 2.67
N GLY A 319 -12.35 22.38 2.33
CA GLY A 319 -12.27 21.90 0.94
C GLY A 319 -10.89 22.07 0.29
N THR A 320 -9.99 22.85 0.90
CA THR A 320 -8.64 23.07 0.36
C THR A 320 -7.70 21.94 0.78
N LEU A 321 -7.02 21.37 -0.19
CA LEU A 321 -6.03 20.31 0.03
C LEU A 321 -4.85 20.81 0.86
N GLN A 322 -4.60 20.16 2.00
CA GLN A 322 -3.47 20.46 2.88
C GLN A 322 -2.37 19.39 2.78
N GLY A 323 -2.75 18.15 2.58
CA GLY A 323 -1.83 17.03 2.51
C GLY A 323 -2.52 15.70 2.26
N THR A 324 -1.73 14.64 2.27
CA THR A 324 -2.19 13.25 2.19
C THR A 324 -1.54 12.43 3.30
N ILE A 325 -2.26 11.43 3.80
CA ILE A 325 -1.71 10.43 4.71
C ILE A 325 -1.89 9.06 4.06
N CYS A 326 -0.79 8.40 3.78
CA CYS A 326 -0.78 7.02 3.26
C CYS A 326 -0.24 6.04 4.32
N LEU A 327 -0.32 4.74 4.02
CA LEU A 327 0.17 3.70 4.94
C LEU A 327 1.66 3.85 5.27
N MET A 328 2.49 4.36 4.35
CA MET A 328 3.90 4.62 4.61
C MET A 328 4.14 5.75 5.63
N ASP A 329 3.27 6.75 5.68
CA ASP A 329 3.35 7.80 6.70
C ASP A 329 3.08 7.22 8.09
N VAL A 330 2.12 6.29 8.18
CA VAL A 330 1.83 5.52 9.41
C VAL A 330 3.04 4.69 9.83
N VAL A 331 3.70 4.00 8.90
CA VAL A 331 4.92 3.21 9.16
C VAL A 331 6.04 4.10 9.72
N ARG A 332 6.21 5.32 9.20
CA ARG A 332 7.21 6.28 9.71
C ARG A 332 6.95 6.68 11.16
N VAL A 333 5.67 6.91 11.51
CA VAL A 333 5.26 7.17 12.90
C VAL A 333 5.57 5.96 13.78
N PHE A 334 5.13 4.77 13.36
CA PHE A 334 5.34 3.54 14.12
C PHE A 334 6.82 3.26 14.38
N ARG A 335 7.68 3.45 13.37
CA ARG A 335 9.14 3.35 13.53
C ARG A 335 9.66 4.30 14.60
N THR A 336 9.21 5.54 14.60
CA THR A 336 9.64 6.54 15.59
C THR A 336 9.28 6.10 17.00
N LEU A 337 8.06 5.63 17.20
CA LEU A 337 7.58 5.12 18.49
C LEU A 337 8.40 3.90 18.96
N MET A 338 8.64 2.93 18.08
CA MET A 338 9.42 1.73 18.40
C MET A 338 10.89 2.06 18.76
N ARG A 339 11.49 3.04 18.08
CA ARG A 339 12.84 3.50 18.42
C ARG A 339 12.91 4.15 19.80
N LEU A 340 11.93 4.98 20.14
CA LEU A 340 11.85 5.60 21.46
C LEU A 340 11.71 4.52 22.55
N GLN A 341 10.90 3.47 22.31
CA GLN A 341 10.80 2.35 23.23
C GLN A 341 12.14 1.64 23.41
N SER A 342 12.85 1.32 22.33
CA SER A 342 14.12 0.61 22.40
C SER A 342 15.24 1.37 23.10
N ILE A 343 15.12 2.70 23.23
CA ILE A 343 16.05 3.53 24.01
C ILE A 343 15.74 3.47 25.50
N LYS A 344 14.45 3.39 25.87
CA LYS A 344 14.01 3.28 27.27
C LYS A 344 14.34 1.90 27.87
N ASP A 345 14.36 0.84 27.05
CA ASP A 345 14.63 -0.54 27.47
C ASP A 345 16.15 -0.83 27.64
N LYS A 346 17.02 0.12 27.34
CA LYS A 346 18.49 0.10 27.55
C LYS A 346 18.91 0.88 28.78
#